data_9a36f2b9ce0b9bdb8e86eb28dddbead7
#
_entry.id   9a36f2b9ce0b9bdb8e86eb28dddbead7
#
_cell.length_a   1.000
_cell.length_b   1.000
_cell.length_c   1.000
_cell.angle_alpha   90.00
_cell.angle_beta   90.00
_cell.angle_gamma   90.00
#
_symmetry.space_group_name_H-M   'P 1'
#
loop_
_entity.id
_entity.type
_entity.pdbx_description
1 polymer ?
#
loop_
_entity_poly.entity_id
_entity_poly.type
_entity_poly.pdbx_seq_one_letter_code
_entity_poly.pdbx_strand_id
1 'polypeptide(L)'
;MSIYEGLLMSSGLYGIENTNRCDKQHWTKNCFNSSFPTALACFMMDRGIPAIYARLAVVGDELKVVCDEIPIRELFNCGNKRPGELKFDFEAKFEPYQRFSFDSIDSIDLVVRDLQGDYLAPVEVKLTVLPTSATATKHEDEWGSEIVVRTATTSYCAFSIWDMVKDRRKHVREVFEDTCSDIGSWINDFEMSHKTASLRETLNVFEREFIDYQRPLVMQPFWKTQGQSPILCDNAFDIVVWSDLAFSRLFIETSNDKSMSRPMRASARMARCIWELSKSGKIRVEDIYRQMAFGQQTDKEVSVPGDRWRRYITTNRTVTPAVSKDALLEIIAPGFIENLRPERRFDQTLYFTYTTRTAE
;
A
#
# COMPACT_ATOMS: atom_id res chain seq x y z
N MET A 1 -8.31 4.87 -42.88
CA MET A 1 -8.31 4.67 -41.43
C MET A 1 -7.12 3.80 -41.10
N SER A 2 -6.11 4.42 -40.52
CA SER A 2 -4.85 3.76 -40.16
C SER A 2 -5.08 2.82 -38.96
N ILE A 3 -4.42 1.66 -38.99
CA ILE A 3 -4.40 0.69 -37.88
C ILE A 3 -3.91 1.35 -36.57
N TYR A 4 -3.24 2.48 -36.66
CA TYR A 4 -2.80 3.30 -35.53
C TYR A 4 -3.92 4.08 -34.83
N GLU A 5 -5.01 4.44 -35.50
CA GLU A 5 -6.11 5.17 -34.88
C GLU A 5 -6.98 4.29 -33.96
N GLY A 6 -7.05 2.98 -34.24
CA GLY A 6 -7.81 2.04 -33.41
C GLY A 6 -7.09 1.63 -32.10
N LEU A 7 -5.76 1.70 -32.09
CA LEU A 7 -4.94 1.38 -30.90
C LEU A 7 -4.80 2.55 -29.92
N LEU A 8 -5.04 3.78 -30.37
CA LEU A 8 -4.86 5.00 -29.58
C LEU A 8 -6.08 5.39 -28.75
N MET A 9 -7.22 4.73 -28.95
CA MET A 9 -8.48 5.12 -28.29
C MET A 9 -8.76 4.41 -26.96
N SER A 10 -7.95 3.43 -26.55
CA SER A 10 -8.24 2.59 -25.39
C SER A 10 -7.13 2.46 -24.32
N SER A 11 -5.90 2.85 -24.61
CA SER A 11 -4.82 2.69 -23.64
C SER A 11 -4.21 4.02 -23.21
N GLY A 12 -4.16 4.27 -21.90
CA GLY A 12 -3.46 5.40 -21.31
C GLY A 12 -1.93 5.24 -21.31
N LEU A 13 -1.25 6.09 -20.56
CA LEU A 13 0.20 6.03 -20.38
C LEU A 13 0.64 4.62 -19.96
N TYR A 14 1.66 4.07 -20.61
CA TYR A 14 2.16 2.70 -20.42
C TYR A 14 1.13 1.57 -20.65
N GLY A 15 0.10 1.81 -21.44
CA GLY A 15 -0.94 0.81 -21.67
C GLY A 15 -1.95 0.66 -20.52
N ILE A 16 -1.92 1.59 -19.56
CA ILE A 16 -2.89 1.64 -18.49
C ILE A 16 -4.25 2.06 -19.07
N GLU A 17 -5.20 1.14 -19.06
CA GLU A 17 -6.53 1.43 -19.55
C GLU A 17 -7.29 2.36 -18.60
N ASN A 18 -7.90 3.41 -19.15
CA ASN A 18 -8.90 4.18 -18.42
C ASN A 18 -10.12 3.28 -18.18
N THR A 19 -10.32 2.89 -16.93
CA THR A 19 -11.57 2.25 -16.55
C THR A 19 -12.74 3.24 -16.69
N ASN A 20 -13.97 2.75 -16.77
CA ASN A 20 -15.18 3.59 -16.83
C ASN A 20 -15.30 4.61 -15.68
N ARG A 21 -14.48 4.48 -14.64
CA ARG A 21 -14.39 5.41 -13.49
C ARG A 21 -13.43 6.57 -13.73
N CYS A 22 -12.67 6.55 -14.80
CA CYS A 22 -11.65 7.56 -15.13
C CYS A 22 -12.06 8.44 -16.33
N ASP A 23 -13.33 8.52 -16.68
CA ASP A 23 -13.81 9.47 -17.69
C ASP A 23 -13.83 10.91 -17.15
N LYS A 24 -13.91 11.88 -18.07
CA LYS A 24 -13.87 13.30 -17.74
C LYS A 24 -14.92 13.77 -16.73
N GLN A 25 -16.08 13.11 -16.74
CA GLN A 25 -17.23 13.51 -15.93
C GLN A 25 -17.19 12.85 -14.55
N HIS A 26 -16.53 11.69 -14.44
CA HIS A 26 -16.48 10.86 -13.25
C HIS A 26 -15.09 10.74 -12.65
N TRP A 27 -14.14 11.58 -13.05
CA TRP A 27 -12.79 11.60 -12.50
C TRP A 27 -12.82 11.80 -11.00
N THR A 28 -12.70 10.73 -10.27
CA THR A 28 -12.73 10.71 -8.82
C THR A 28 -11.32 10.65 -8.24
N LYS A 29 -11.17 11.09 -7.01
CA LYS A 29 -9.92 10.96 -6.25
C LYS A 29 -9.37 9.54 -6.27
N ASN A 30 -10.24 8.53 -6.28
CA ASN A 30 -9.81 7.12 -6.24
C ASN A 30 -9.16 6.66 -7.55
N CYS A 31 -9.69 7.06 -8.69
CA CYS A 31 -9.05 6.73 -9.98
C CYS A 31 -7.64 7.29 -10.06
N PHE A 32 -7.49 8.54 -9.64
CA PHE A 32 -6.22 9.21 -9.54
C PHE A 32 -5.26 8.50 -8.59
N ASN A 33 -5.74 8.09 -7.42
CA ASN A 33 -4.92 7.43 -6.41
C ASN A 33 -4.28 6.12 -6.90
N SER A 34 -4.84 5.47 -7.89
CA SER A 34 -4.34 4.19 -8.40
C SER A 34 -3.56 4.33 -9.71
N SER A 35 -4.05 5.12 -10.64
CA SER A 35 -3.47 5.20 -11.99
C SER A 35 -2.15 5.96 -12.04
N PHE A 36 -2.02 7.08 -11.31
CA PHE A 36 -0.77 7.83 -11.27
C PHE A 36 0.38 7.05 -10.61
N PRO A 37 0.19 6.46 -9.42
CA PRO A 37 1.24 5.64 -8.80
C PRO A 37 1.68 4.49 -9.70
N THR A 38 0.75 3.86 -10.42
CA THR A 38 1.05 2.81 -11.38
C THR A 38 1.90 3.34 -12.54
N ALA A 39 1.55 4.52 -13.09
CA ALA A 39 2.34 5.15 -14.16
C ALA A 39 3.76 5.53 -13.69
N LEU A 40 3.89 6.06 -12.46
CA LEU A 40 5.19 6.35 -11.86
C LEU A 40 6.00 5.06 -11.67
N ALA A 41 5.39 3.99 -11.16
CA ALA A 41 6.05 2.70 -11.00
C ALA A 41 6.50 2.12 -12.35
N CYS A 42 5.67 2.19 -13.39
CA CYS A 42 6.04 1.77 -14.75
C CYS A 42 7.21 2.58 -15.30
N PHE A 43 7.22 3.90 -15.11
CA PHE A 43 8.34 4.77 -15.50
C PHE A 43 9.63 4.37 -14.77
N MET A 44 9.58 4.16 -13.46
CA MET A 44 10.73 3.72 -12.68
C MET A 44 11.22 2.34 -13.14
N MET A 45 10.30 1.43 -13.44
CA MET A 45 10.61 0.10 -13.95
C MET A 45 11.33 0.15 -15.30
N ASP A 46 10.86 0.96 -16.25
CA ASP A 46 11.47 1.15 -17.57
C ASP A 46 12.86 1.77 -17.49
N ARG A 47 13.09 2.65 -16.54
CA ARG A 47 14.37 3.33 -16.32
C ARG A 47 15.32 2.57 -15.38
N GLY A 48 14.88 1.42 -14.84
CA GLY A 48 15.66 0.65 -13.87
C GLY A 48 15.87 1.38 -12.54
N ILE A 49 14.97 2.29 -12.17
CA ILE A 49 15.02 3.03 -10.90
C ILE A 49 14.35 2.15 -9.84
N PRO A 50 15.08 1.71 -8.79
CA PRO A 50 14.49 0.91 -7.73
C PRO A 50 13.61 1.76 -6.79
N ALA A 51 12.65 1.15 -6.11
CA ALA A 51 11.93 1.74 -5.00
C ALA A 51 12.67 1.52 -3.68
N ILE A 52 12.32 2.33 -2.67
CA ILE A 52 12.73 2.10 -1.28
C ILE A 52 11.90 0.92 -0.74
N TYR A 53 12.53 -0.09 -0.16
CA TYR A 53 11.86 -1.27 0.38
C TYR A 53 11.93 -1.33 1.90
N ALA A 54 10.83 -1.04 2.56
CA ALA A 54 10.67 -1.18 4.00
C ALA A 54 10.30 -2.64 4.33
N ARG A 55 11.21 -3.36 4.95
CA ARG A 55 11.03 -4.75 5.39
C ARG A 55 11.52 -4.93 6.82
N LEU A 56 11.17 -6.05 7.42
CA LEU A 56 11.71 -6.44 8.72
C LEU A 56 13.06 -7.14 8.56
N ALA A 57 13.97 -6.87 9.48
CA ALA A 57 15.23 -7.59 9.58
C ALA A 57 15.70 -7.63 11.03
N VAL A 58 16.43 -8.68 11.38
CA VAL A 58 17.13 -8.77 12.66
C VAL A 58 18.39 -7.90 12.60
N VAL A 59 18.46 -6.91 13.47
CA VAL A 59 19.61 -6.02 13.61
C VAL A 59 20.13 -6.15 15.05
N GLY A 60 21.25 -6.86 15.22
CA GLY A 60 21.65 -7.37 16.53
C GLY A 60 20.65 -8.44 16.99
N ASP A 61 20.06 -8.27 18.17
CA ASP A 61 19.04 -9.17 18.72
C ASP A 61 17.60 -8.63 18.55
N GLU A 62 17.43 -7.53 17.84
CA GLU A 62 16.14 -6.86 17.70
C GLU A 62 15.61 -6.96 16.26
N LEU A 63 14.30 -7.16 16.15
CA LEU A 63 13.57 -7.10 14.90
C LEU A 63 13.21 -5.65 14.58
N LYS A 64 13.75 -5.11 13.50
CA LYS A 64 13.56 -3.72 13.09
C LYS A 64 13.07 -3.58 11.66
N VAL A 65 12.34 -2.51 11.38
CA VAL A 65 12.09 -2.10 10.00
C VAL A 65 13.37 -1.49 9.45
N VAL A 66 13.87 -2.07 8.39
CA VAL A 66 15.03 -1.60 7.64
C VAL A 66 14.60 -1.23 6.22
N CYS A 67 15.37 -0.34 5.59
CA CYS A 67 15.11 0.10 4.23
C CYS A 67 16.26 -0.29 3.32
N ASP A 68 15.92 -1.10 2.31
CA ASP A 68 16.77 -1.48 1.20
C ASP A 68 16.24 -0.89 -0.10
N GLU A 69 16.73 -1.34 -1.23
CA GLU A 69 16.20 -1.05 -2.55
C GLU A 69 15.54 -2.30 -3.14
N ILE A 70 14.42 -2.11 -3.86
CA ILE A 70 13.70 -3.18 -4.54
C ILE A 70 13.39 -2.76 -5.97
N PRO A 71 13.68 -3.58 -6.98
CA PRO A 71 13.21 -3.34 -8.34
C PRO A 71 11.67 -3.34 -8.38
N ILE A 72 11.06 -2.44 -9.13
CA ILE A 72 9.60 -2.37 -9.27
C ILE A 72 9.00 -3.69 -9.81
N ARG A 73 9.77 -4.45 -10.60
CA ARG A 73 9.34 -5.77 -11.09
C ARG A 73 9.05 -6.77 -9.96
N GLU A 74 9.70 -6.63 -8.81
CA GLU A 74 9.44 -7.46 -7.63
C GLU A 74 8.15 -7.04 -6.92
N LEU A 75 7.86 -5.73 -6.84
CA LEU A 75 6.57 -5.24 -6.36
C LEU A 75 5.42 -5.81 -7.20
N PHE A 76 5.57 -5.83 -8.51
CA PHE A 76 4.57 -6.35 -9.44
C PHE A 76 4.62 -7.87 -9.59
N ASN A 77 5.60 -8.54 -9.00
CA ASN A 77 5.82 -9.99 -9.13
C ASN A 77 5.82 -10.46 -10.60
N CYS A 78 6.38 -9.65 -11.49
CA CYS A 78 6.25 -9.82 -12.94
C CYS A 78 7.48 -10.45 -13.62
N GLY A 79 8.51 -10.82 -12.86
CA GLY A 79 9.74 -11.41 -13.39
C GLY A 79 10.45 -10.45 -14.37
N ASN A 80 10.64 -10.90 -15.58
CA ASN A 80 11.32 -10.10 -16.62
C ASN A 80 10.36 -9.35 -17.56
N LYS A 81 9.05 -9.38 -17.29
CA LYS A 81 8.06 -8.66 -18.11
C LYS A 81 8.27 -7.14 -18.04
N ARG A 82 7.98 -6.45 -19.14
CA ARG A 82 7.98 -4.99 -19.23
C ARG A 82 6.60 -4.45 -18.90
N PRO A 83 6.45 -3.14 -18.58
CA PRO A 83 5.14 -2.56 -18.31
C PRO A 83 4.09 -2.81 -19.40
N GLY A 84 4.48 -2.76 -20.68
CA GLY A 84 3.56 -3.03 -21.80
C GLY A 84 3.10 -4.50 -21.94
N GLU A 85 3.67 -5.41 -21.15
CA GLU A 85 3.29 -6.83 -21.08
C GLU A 85 2.41 -7.13 -19.86
N LEU A 86 2.06 -6.08 -19.11
CA LEU A 86 1.23 -6.16 -17.90
C LEU A 86 -0.14 -5.53 -18.15
N LYS A 87 -1.10 -5.99 -17.37
CA LYS A 87 -2.43 -5.43 -17.25
C LYS A 87 -2.67 -4.98 -15.83
N PHE A 88 -3.21 -3.78 -15.66
CA PHE A 88 -3.45 -3.14 -14.39
C PHE A 88 -4.95 -2.94 -14.19
N ASP A 89 -5.53 -3.67 -13.25
CA ASP A 89 -6.93 -3.53 -12.89
C ASP A 89 -7.05 -2.74 -11.59
N PHE A 90 -7.72 -1.58 -11.65
CA PHE A 90 -7.89 -0.68 -10.50
C PHE A 90 -9.16 -1.01 -9.71
N GLU A 91 -9.11 -0.84 -8.39
CA GLU A 91 -10.23 -1.15 -7.48
C GLU A 91 -10.80 -2.55 -7.76
N ALA A 92 -9.92 -3.52 -7.93
CA ALA A 92 -10.24 -4.87 -8.35
C ALA A 92 -9.97 -5.90 -7.27
N LYS A 93 -10.57 -7.08 -7.42
CA LYS A 93 -10.35 -8.21 -6.52
C LYS A 93 -9.17 -9.04 -6.99
N PHE A 94 -8.29 -9.38 -6.07
CA PHE A 94 -7.24 -10.36 -6.33
C PHE A 94 -7.81 -11.76 -6.10
N GLU A 95 -8.43 -12.32 -7.14
CA GLU A 95 -9.16 -13.60 -7.09
C GLU A 95 -8.38 -14.77 -6.44
N PRO A 96 -7.03 -14.86 -6.55
CA PRO A 96 -6.30 -15.92 -5.86
C PRO A 96 -6.53 -15.94 -4.33
N TYR A 97 -6.90 -14.81 -3.70
CA TYR A 97 -7.20 -14.78 -2.26
C TYR A 97 -8.65 -15.17 -1.93
N GLN A 98 -9.53 -15.29 -2.93
CA GLN A 98 -10.91 -15.79 -2.72
C GLN A 98 -10.93 -17.17 -2.06
N ARG A 99 -9.89 -17.96 -2.28
CA ARG A 99 -9.74 -19.29 -1.64
C ARG A 99 -9.65 -19.24 -0.11
N PHE A 100 -9.32 -18.08 0.48
CA PHE A 100 -9.19 -17.86 1.91
C PHE A 100 -10.43 -17.25 2.55
N SER A 101 -11.45 -16.92 1.76
CA SER A 101 -12.69 -16.34 2.25
C SER A 101 -13.90 -17.17 1.82
N PHE A 102 -14.88 -17.30 2.72
CA PHE A 102 -16.20 -17.86 2.41
C PHE A 102 -17.06 -16.85 1.65
N ASP A 103 -16.88 -15.57 1.93
CA ASP A 103 -17.61 -14.47 1.29
C ASP A 103 -16.74 -13.84 0.19
N SER A 104 -17.36 -13.02 -0.64
CA SER A 104 -16.62 -12.25 -1.64
C SER A 104 -15.62 -11.33 -0.95
N ILE A 105 -14.35 -11.39 -1.35
CA ILE A 105 -13.33 -10.48 -0.85
C ILE A 105 -13.55 -9.06 -1.36
N ASP A 106 -13.08 -8.07 -0.61
CA ASP A 106 -13.10 -6.67 -1.04
C ASP A 106 -12.13 -6.43 -2.21
N SER A 107 -12.28 -5.30 -2.88
CA SER A 107 -11.30 -4.83 -3.86
C SER A 107 -10.09 -4.20 -3.16
N ILE A 108 -8.93 -4.28 -3.84
CA ILE A 108 -7.70 -3.58 -3.50
C ILE A 108 -7.42 -2.52 -4.57
N ASP A 109 -6.60 -1.52 -4.25
CA ASP A 109 -6.37 -0.37 -5.14
C ASP A 109 -5.86 -0.78 -6.53
N LEU A 110 -4.98 -1.81 -6.60
CA LEU A 110 -4.36 -2.26 -7.84
C LEU A 110 -4.18 -3.78 -7.84
N VAL A 111 -4.61 -4.43 -8.91
CA VAL A 111 -4.29 -5.82 -9.22
C VAL A 111 -3.45 -5.87 -10.49
N VAL A 112 -2.28 -6.47 -10.40
CA VAL A 112 -1.39 -6.67 -11.54
C VAL A 112 -1.62 -8.05 -12.13
N ARG A 113 -1.81 -8.10 -13.45
CA ARG A 113 -1.91 -9.34 -14.23
C ARG A 113 -0.99 -9.29 -15.42
N ASP A 114 -0.70 -10.42 -16.01
CA ASP A 114 -0.08 -10.45 -17.33
C ASP A 114 -1.14 -10.38 -18.45
N LEU A 115 -0.68 -10.32 -19.70
CA LEU A 115 -1.56 -10.26 -20.87
C LEU A 115 -2.37 -11.55 -21.09
N GLN A 116 -1.95 -12.67 -20.51
CA GLN A 116 -2.68 -13.93 -20.51
C GLN A 116 -3.82 -13.93 -19.48
N GLY A 117 -3.80 -12.96 -18.56
CA GLY A 117 -4.80 -12.80 -17.51
C GLY A 117 -4.41 -13.45 -16.18
N ASP A 118 -3.19 -13.99 -16.08
CA ASP A 118 -2.70 -14.57 -14.83
C ASP A 118 -2.47 -13.48 -13.78
N TYR A 119 -2.92 -13.74 -12.57
CA TYR A 119 -2.78 -12.84 -11.45
C TYR A 119 -1.34 -12.87 -10.92
N LEU A 120 -0.69 -11.70 -10.85
CA LEU A 120 0.69 -11.56 -10.44
C LEU A 120 0.81 -11.00 -9.01
N ALA A 121 0.21 -9.85 -8.73
CA ALA A 121 0.28 -9.21 -7.42
C ALA A 121 -0.95 -8.37 -7.09
N PRO A 122 -1.42 -8.39 -5.83
CA PRO A 122 -2.26 -7.34 -5.26
C PRO A 122 -1.38 -6.23 -4.71
N VAL A 123 -1.72 -4.98 -4.94
CA VAL A 123 -0.97 -3.83 -4.45
C VAL A 123 -1.93 -2.81 -3.85
N GLU A 124 -1.70 -2.50 -2.60
CA GLU A 124 -2.38 -1.39 -1.92
C GLU A 124 -1.60 -0.10 -2.18
N VAL A 125 -2.29 1.01 -2.41
CA VAL A 125 -1.65 2.30 -2.73
C VAL A 125 -1.94 3.33 -1.66
N LYS A 126 -0.88 3.96 -1.13
CA LYS A 126 -0.97 4.99 -0.08
C LYS A 126 -0.24 6.25 -0.53
N LEU A 127 -0.98 7.21 -1.06
CA LEU A 127 -0.40 8.47 -1.53
C LEU A 127 0.03 9.37 -0.38
N THR A 128 1.20 9.98 -0.51
CA THR A 128 1.75 10.87 0.50
C THR A 128 2.39 12.11 -0.11
N VAL A 129 2.02 13.28 0.40
CA VAL A 129 2.71 14.56 0.12
C VAL A 129 3.64 14.85 1.27
N LEU A 130 4.90 15.10 0.97
CA LEU A 130 5.89 15.53 1.96
C LEU A 130 6.28 16.98 1.71
N PRO A 131 6.24 17.85 2.72
CA PRO A 131 6.89 19.15 2.64
C PRO A 131 8.41 18.96 2.48
N THR A 132 9.12 20.00 2.08
CA THR A 132 10.60 19.98 2.08
C THR A 132 11.14 19.70 3.47
N SER A 133 12.37 19.21 3.56
CA SER A 133 13.04 18.90 4.82
C SER A 133 13.04 20.08 5.82
N ALA A 134 13.08 21.31 5.32
CA ALA A 134 13.06 22.52 6.18
C ALA A 134 11.70 22.79 6.84
N THR A 135 10.61 22.26 6.31
CA THR A 135 9.25 22.51 6.80
C THR A 135 8.56 21.26 7.34
N ALA A 136 9.22 20.11 7.23
CA ALA A 136 8.69 18.79 7.57
C ALA A 136 8.21 18.64 9.02
N THR A 137 8.72 19.45 9.92
CA THR A 137 8.43 19.33 11.34
C THR A 137 7.18 20.08 11.82
N LYS A 138 6.58 20.94 11.00
CA LYS A 138 5.56 21.88 11.48
C LYS A 138 4.14 21.67 10.94
N HIS A 139 3.94 20.97 9.79
CA HIS A 139 2.66 20.98 9.09
C HIS A 139 2.35 19.66 8.36
N GLU A 140 2.79 18.53 8.88
CA GLU A 140 2.62 17.22 8.23
C GLU A 140 1.15 16.84 8.09
N ASP A 141 0.32 17.16 9.08
CA ASP A 141 -1.11 16.84 9.09
C ASP A 141 -1.89 17.62 8.02
N GLU A 142 -1.40 18.80 7.67
CA GLU A 142 -2.03 19.64 6.64
C GLU A 142 -1.78 19.13 5.21
N TRP A 143 -0.75 18.29 5.01
CA TRP A 143 -0.31 17.84 3.70
C TRP A 143 -0.72 16.40 3.35
N GLY A 144 -1.54 15.77 4.17
CA GLY A 144 -2.01 14.41 3.91
C GLY A 144 -0.91 13.34 4.03
N SER A 145 0.00 13.52 4.98
CA SER A 145 1.08 12.57 5.24
C SER A 145 0.62 11.31 5.99
N GLU A 146 -0.64 11.20 6.32
CA GLU A 146 -1.20 10.03 7.01
C GLU A 146 -1.31 8.81 6.09
N ILE A 147 -1.00 7.63 6.65
CA ILE A 147 -1.38 6.36 6.04
C ILE A 147 -2.76 5.96 6.57
N VAL A 148 -3.75 5.95 5.69
CA VAL A 148 -5.10 5.50 6.01
C VAL A 148 -5.24 4.02 5.66
N VAL A 149 -5.72 3.22 6.61
CA VAL A 149 -5.86 1.77 6.48
C VAL A 149 -7.31 1.38 6.68
N ARG A 150 -7.86 0.66 5.72
CA ARG A 150 -9.25 0.18 5.70
C ARG A 150 -9.33 -1.31 6.01
N THR A 151 -10.56 -1.79 6.17
CA THR A 151 -10.84 -3.22 6.33
C THR A 151 -10.22 -4.04 5.21
N ALA A 152 -10.38 -3.61 3.96
CA ALA A 152 -9.78 -4.27 2.80
C ALA A 152 -8.25 -4.38 2.95
N THR A 153 -7.56 -3.29 3.29
CA THR A 153 -6.10 -3.27 3.48
C THR A 153 -5.65 -4.31 4.52
N THR A 154 -6.32 -4.35 5.69
CA THR A 154 -5.94 -5.31 6.75
C THR A 154 -6.25 -6.75 6.39
N SER A 155 -7.34 -7.02 5.68
CA SER A 155 -7.66 -8.37 5.21
C SER A 155 -6.67 -8.85 4.14
N TYR A 156 -6.26 -7.98 3.21
CA TYR A 156 -5.23 -8.32 2.22
C TYR A 156 -3.85 -8.54 2.86
N CYS A 157 -3.47 -7.77 3.89
CA CYS A 157 -2.29 -8.06 4.70
C CYS A 157 -2.38 -9.47 5.31
N ALA A 158 -3.49 -9.81 5.94
CA ALA A 158 -3.68 -11.12 6.54
C ALA A 158 -3.63 -12.24 5.49
N PHE A 159 -4.25 -12.07 4.34
CA PHE A 159 -4.22 -13.05 3.24
C PHE A 159 -2.83 -13.19 2.64
N SER A 160 -2.09 -12.08 2.47
CA SER A 160 -0.70 -12.11 1.98
C SER A 160 0.18 -12.93 2.89
N ILE A 161 0.18 -12.63 4.18
CA ILE A 161 0.95 -13.35 5.18
C ILE A 161 0.51 -14.82 5.23
N TRP A 162 -0.80 -15.07 5.28
CA TRP A 162 -1.34 -16.42 5.31
C TRP A 162 -0.94 -17.25 4.09
N ASP A 163 -1.00 -16.68 2.90
CA ASP A 163 -0.64 -17.37 1.66
C ASP A 163 0.80 -17.90 1.69
N MET A 164 1.69 -17.16 2.33
CA MET A 164 3.10 -17.56 2.46
C MET A 164 3.35 -18.61 3.53
N VAL A 165 2.52 -18.67 4.57
CA VAL A 165 2.74 -19.53 5.74
C VAL A 165 1.71 -20.65 5.87
N LYS A 166 0.76 -20.78 4.96
CA LYS A 166 -0.34 -21.76 5.01
C LYS A 166 0.11 -23.21 5.17
N ASP A 167 1.27 -23.55 4.61
CA ASP A 167 1.87 -24.89 4.72
C ASP A 167 2.45 -25.13 6.12
N ARG A 168 2.65 -24.08 6.92
CA ARG A 168 3.08 -24.11 8.33
C ARG A 168 1.93 -23.87 9.29
N ARG A 169 0.71 -24.13 8.85
CA ARG A 169 -0.55 -23.87 9.56
C ARG A 169 -0.56 -24.25 11.03
N LYS A 170 -0.04 -25.46 11.35
CA LYS A 170 0.01 -25.94 12.73
C LYS A 170 0.92 -25.06 13.59
N HIS A 171 2.08 -24.71 13.08
CA HIS A 171 3.04 -23.88 13.77
C HIS A 171 2.50 -22.45 14.00
N VAL A 172 1.87 -21.86 12.98
CA VAL A 172 1.20 -20.54 13.12
C VAL A 172 0.16 -20.57 14.24
N ARG A 173 -0.65 -21.63 14.31
CA ARG A 173 -1.65 -21.80 15.36
C ARG A 173 -1.02 -21.93 16.75
N GLU A 174 0.02 -22.74 16.88
CA GLU A 174 0.75 -22.94 18.13
C GLU A 174 1.30 -21.62 18.67
N VAL A 175 1.89 -20.78 17.82
CA VAL A 175 2.37 -19.45 18.22
C VAL A 175 1.24 -18.60 18.83
N PHE A 176 0.07 -18.56 18.20
CA PHE A 176 -1.07 -17.80 18.74
C PHE A 176 -1.64 -18.43 20.04
N GLU A 177 -1.68 -19.74 20.13
CA GLU A 177 -2.14 -20.46 21.33
C GLU A 177 -1.21 -20.22 22.52
N ASP A 178 0.10 -20.17 22.30
CA ASP A 178 1.10 -19.96 23.34
C ASP A 178 1.14 -18.51 23.84
N THR A 179 1.02 -17.54 22.95
CA THR A 179 1.18 -16.12 23.29
C THR A 179 -0.14 -15.40 23.53
N CYS A 180 -1.24 -15.86 22.94
CA CYS A 180 -2.55 -15.21 22.99
C CYS A 180 -3.71 -16.22 22.90
N SER A 181 -3.82 -17.12 23.87
CA SER A 181 -4.79 -18.23 23.91
C SER A 181 -6.25 -17.80 23.84
N ASP A 182 -6.55 -16.56 24.24
CA ASP A 182 -7.91 -16.01 24.31
C ASP A 182 -8.31 -15.07 23.16
N ILE A 183 -7.51 -15.01 22.08
CA ILE A 183 -7.76 -14.15 20.91
C ILE A 183 -9.18 -14.34 20.33
N GLY A 184 -9.76 -15.52 20.51
CA GLY A 184 -11.12 -15.84 20.10
C GLY A 184 -12.21 -15.06 20.83
N SER A 185 -11.92 -14.53 22.00
CA SER A 185 -12.86 -13.81 22.86
C SER A 185 -12.72 -12.29 22.82
N TRP A 186 -11.82 -11.74 22.02
CA TRP A 186 -11.59 -10.31 21.92
C TRP A 186 -12.74 -9.60 21.20
N ILE A 187 -13.61 -8.96 21.94
CA ILE A 187 -14.85 -8.36 21.42
C ILE A 187 -15.04 -6.89 21.80
N ASN A 188 -14.37 -6.39 22.82
CA ASN A 188 -14.55 -5.02 23.29
C ASN A 188 -13.25 -4.30 23.64
N ASP A 189 -13.31 -2.95 23.67
CA ASP A 189 -12.15 -2.08 23.91
C ASP A 189 -11.51 -2.26 25.29
N PHE A 190 -12.34 -2.51 26.31
CA PHE A 190 -11.85 -2.67 27.67
C PHE A 190 -10.99 -3.93 27.81
N GLU A 191 -11.45 -5.04 27.25
CA GLU A 191 -10.68 -6.30 27.25
C GLU A 191 -9.38 -6.15 26.47
N MET A 192 -9.41 -5.46 25.33
CA MET A 192 -8.23 -5.26 24.50
C MET A 192 -7.16 -4.40 25.16
N SER A 193 -7.54 -3.38 25.94
CA SER A 193 -6.56 -2.52 26.62
C SER A 193 -5.67 -3.29 27.59
N HIS A 194 -6.20 -4.36 28.18
CA HIS A 194 -5.42 -5.25 29.06
C HIS A 194 -4.61 -6.32 28.30
N LYS A 195 -4.92 -6.54 27.01
CA LYS A 195 -4.28 -7.58 26.18
C LYS A 195 -3.26 -7.04 25.18
N THR A 196 -2.99 -5.74 25.24
CA THR A 196 -2.05 -5.08 24.32
C THR A 196 -0.66 -5.73 24.33
N ALA A 197 -0.16 -6.08 25.52
CA ALA A 197 1.13 -6.75 25.66
C ALA A 197 1.14 -8.15 25.04
N SER A 198 0.09 -8.93 25.30
CA SER A 198 -0.05 -10.28 24.73
C SER A 198 -0.13 -10.25 23.20
N LEU A 199 -0.95 -9.33 22.64
CA LEU A 199 -1.03 -9.15 21.20
C LEU A 199 0.32 -8.74 20.59
N ARG A 200 1.01 -7.80 21.22
CA ARG A 200 2.33 -7.36 20.75
C ARG A 200 3.30 -8.53 20.74
N GLU A 201 3.34 -9.32 21.81
CA GLU A 201 4.21 -10.48 21.89
C GLU A 201 3.84 -11.53 20.84
N THR A 202 2.56 -11.87 20.69
CA THR A 202 2.08 -12.76 19.63
C THR A 202 2.58 -12.32 18.25
N LEU A 203 2.37 -11.07 17.91
CA LEU A 203 2.76 -10.55 16.59
C LEU A 203 4.29 -10.47 16.45
N ASN A 204 5.03 -10.17 17.53
CA ASN A 204 6.49 -10.17 17.52
C ASN A 204 7.05 -11.58 17.27
N VAL A 205 6.54 -12.58 17.98
CA VAL A 205 6.95 -13.98 17.78
C VAL A 205 6.61 -14.42 16.36
N PHE A 206 5.38 -14.13 15.93
CA PHE A 206 4.92 -14.46 14.58
C PHE A 206 5.79 -13.85 13.49
N GLU A 207 6.07 -12.55 13.58
CA GLU A 207 6.92 -11.84 12.62
C GLU A 207 8.36 -12.40 12.64
N ARG A 208 8.90 -12.73 13.81
CA ARG A 208 10.24 -13.31 13.95
C ARG A 208 10.35 -14.69 13.31
N GLU A 209 9.35 -15.51 13.50
CA GLU A 209 9.30 -16.87 12.97
C GLU A 209 9.15 -16.93 11.44
N PHE A 210 8.58 -15.87 10.84
CA PHE A 210 8.26 -15.82 9.42
C PHE A 210 8.95 -14.66 8.68
N ILE A 211 10.03 -14.11 9.26
CA ILE A 211 10.70 -12.91 8.72
C ILE A 211 11.20 -13.08 7.29
N ASP A 212 11.57 -14.29 6.88
CA ASP A 212 12.06 -14.59 5.53
C ASP A 212 10.93 -14.63 4.48
N TYR A 213 9.68 -14.60 4.93
CA TYR A 213 8.49 -14.70 4.09
C TYR A 213 7.80 -13.34 3.90
N GLN A 214 8.58 -12.31 3.63
CA GLN A 214 8.04 -10.97 3.42
C GLN A 214 7.73 -10.73 1.95
N ARG A 215 6.48 -10.31 1.69
CA ARG A 215 6.02 -10.00 0.33
C ARG A 215 5.79 -8.50 0.19
N PRO A 216 6.26 -7.85 -0.89
CA PRO A 216 5.87 -6.49 -1.22
C PRO A 216 4.35 -6.41 -1.37
N LEU A 217 3.70 -5.49 -0.66
CA LEU A 217 2.23 -5.38 -0.66
C LEU A 217 1.75 -3.95 -0.81
N VAL A 218 2.40 -2.99 -0.15
CA VAL A 218 1.94 -1.60 -0.13
C VAL A 218 2.90 -0.72 -0.90
N MET A 219 2.39 -0.06 -1.92
CA MET A 219 3.08 0.96 -2.69
C MET A 219 2.71 2.34 -2.15
N GLN A 220 3.68 3.07 -1.64
CA GLN A 220 3.51 4.41 -1.13
C GLN A 220 4.31 5.41 -1.96
N PRO A 221 3.75 5.93 -3.05
CA PRO A 221 4.36 7.06 -3.75
C PRO A 221 4.36 8.29 -2.87
N PHE A 222 5.45 9.01 -2.90
CA PHE A 222 5.52 10.31 -2.26
C PHE A 222 6.10 11.34 -3.19
N TRP A 223 5.67 12.57 -2.99
CA TRP A 223 6.19 13.73 -3.71
C TRP A 223 6.43 14.87 -2.73
N LYS A 224 7.27 15.79 -3.15
CA LYS A 224 7.62 16.96 -2.34
C LYS A 224 7.19 18.24 -2.99
N THR A 225 6.75 19.15 -2.14
CA THR A 225 6.48 20.53 -2.52
C THR A 225 7.53 21.46 -1.92
N GLN A 226 7.70 22.63 -2.49
CA GLN A 226 8.65 23.61 -1.99
C GLN A 226 8.02 24.37 -0.80
N GLY A 227 8.35 23.94 0.40
CA GLY A 227 7.74 24.45 1.62
C GLY A 227 6.23 24.22 1.63
N GLN A 228 5.47 25.21 2.06
CA GLN A 228 4.01 25.23 1.98
C GLN A 228 3.49 25.65 0.58
N SER A 229 4.37 25.91 -0.36
CA SER A 229 4.00 26.28 -1.73
C SER A 229 3.49 25.06 -2.50
N PRO A 230 2.47 25.18 -3.33
CA PRO A 230 2.05 24.14 -4.24
C PRO A 230 3.06 23.85 -5.37
N ILE A 231 4.24 24.48 -5.38
CA ILE A 231 5.29 24.26 -6.37
C ILE A 231 6.03 22.97 -6.05
N LEU A 232 6.20 22.08 -7.04
CA LEU A 232 7.00 20.86 -6.88
C LEU A 232 8.48 21.19 -6.67
N CYS A 233 9.12 20.47 -5.76
CA CYS A 233 10.57 20.47 -5.63
C CYS A 233 11.25 19.89 -6.87
N ASP A 234 12.50 20.22 -7.10
CA ASP A 234 13.27 19.66 -8.20
C ASP A 234 13.47 18.14 -8.05
N ASN A 235 13.68 17.67 -6.83
CA ASN A 235 13.67 16.26 -6.47
C ASN A 235 12.28 15.89 -5.93
N ALA A 236 11.38 15.50 -6.81
CA ALA A 236 9.94 15.51 -6.49
C ALA A 236 9.37 14.16 -6.06
N PHE A 237 9.75 13.05 -6.71
CA PHE A 237 9.04 11.78 -6.59
C PHE A 237 9.93 10.59 -6.22
N ASP A 238 9.37 9.71 -5.41
CA ASP A 238 9.88 8.36 -5.17
C ASP A 238 8.75 7.43 -4.73
N ILE A 239 9.05 6.15 -4.60
CA ILE A 239 8.14 5.13 -4.11
C ILE A 239 8.78 4.43 -2.92
N VAL A 240 8.03 4.32 -1.82
CA VAL A 240 8.31 3.37 -0.74
C VAL A 240 7.39 2.17 -0.93
N VAL A 241 7.98 0.99 -0.90
CA VAL A 241 7.27 -0.29 -0.88
C VAL A 241 7.39 -0.88 0.51
N TRP A 242 6.25 -1.17 1.14
CA TRP A 242 6.21 -1.88 2.41
C TRP A 242 5.99 -3.37 2.16
N SER A 243 6.77 -4.20 2.82
CA SER A 243 6.40 -5.61 2.94
C SER A 243 5.13 -5.76 3.78
N ASP A 244 4.42 -6.86 3.61
CA ASP A 244 3.25 -7.20 4.41
C ASP A 244 3.56 -7.24 5.91
N LEU A 245 4.68 -7.85 6.31
CA LEU A 245 5.10 -7.90 7.71
C LEU A 245 5.55 -6.53 8.25
N ALA A 246 6.33 -5.76 7.50
CA ALA A 246 6.75 -4.43 7.94
C ALA A 246 5.56 -3.47 8.05
N PHE A 247 4.60 -3.57 7.15
CA PHE A 247 3.36 -2.78 7.23
C PHE A 247 2.51 -3.17 8.45
N SER A 248 2.42 -4.47 8.73
CA SER A 248 1.76 -4.98 9.94
C SER A 248 2.46 -4.50 11.22
N ARG A 249 3.79 -4.53 11.22
CA ARG A 249 4.60 -4.05 12.35
C ARG A 249 4.37 -2.58 12.65
N LEU A 250 4.15 -1.76 11.63
CA LEU A 250 3.84 -0.35 11.78
C LEU A 250 2.64 -0.10 12.70
N PHE A 251 1.60 -0.94 12.63
CA PHE A 251 0.43 -0.81 13.51
C PHE A 251 0.76 -1.12 14.97
N ILE A 252 1.57 -2.14 15.23
CA ILE A 252 1.96 -2.54 16.57
C ILE A 252 2.78 -1.42 17.24
N GLU A 253 3.76 -0.89 16.53
CA GLU A 253 4.67 0.11 17.08
C GLU A 253 4.04 1.50 17.23
N THR A 254 3.02 1.80 16.41
CA THR A 254 2.28 3.05 16.52
C THR A 254 1.12 2.97 17.51
N SER A 255 0.81 1.77 18.04
CA SER A 255 -0.15 1.65 19.14
C SER A 255 0.39 2.23 20.43
N ASN A 256 -0.47 2.92 21.17
CA ASN A 256 -0.12 3.49 22.46
C ASN A 256 -0.70 2.60 23.57
N ASP A 257 0.13 2.23 24.54
CA ASP A 257 -0.23 1.31 25.63
C ASP A 257 -1.35 1.84 26.55
N LYS A 258 -1.63 3.14 26.50
CA LYS A 258 -2.58 3.78 27.42
C LYS A 258 -4.01 3.93 26.89
N SER A 259 -4.24 3.62 25.62
CA SER A 259 -5.58 3.72 25.03
C SER A 259 -5.73 2.77 23.86
N MET A 260 -6.95 2.30 23.63
CA MET A 260 -7.31 1.57 22.43
C MET A 260 -7.16 2.46 21.21
N SER A 261 -5.95 2.50 20.66
CA SER A 261 -5.68 3.27 19.46
C SER A 261 -6.23 2.56 18.21
N ARG A 262 -6.52 3.32 17.17
CA ARG A 262 -6.94 2.74 15.88
C ARG A 262 -5.92 1.74 15.32
N PRO A 263 -4.58 1.98 15.38
CA PRO A 263 -3.58 0.99 14.98
C PRO A 263 -3.70 -0.33 15.74
N MET A 264 -4.00 -0.26 17.04
CA MET A 264 -4.18 -1.46 17.86
C MET A 264 -5.36 -2.32 17.39
N ARG A 265 -6.49 -1.68 17.06
CA ARG A 265 -7.65 -2.40 16.53
C ARG A 265 -7.36 -3.08 15.19
N ALA A 266 -6.60 -2.43 14.31
CA ALA A 266 -6.19 -3.03 13.04
C ALA A 266 -5.28 -4.25 13.27
N SER A 267 -4.30 -4.13 14.17
CA SER A 267 -3.41 -5.23 14.55
C SER A 267 -4.20 -6.41 15.11
N ALA A 268 -5.15 -6.16 16.01
CA ALA A 268 -5.99 -7.19 16.60
C ALA A 268 -6.86 -7.92 15.56
N ARG A 269 -7.50 -7.18 14.67
CA ARG A 269 -8.32 -7.74 13.59
C ARG A 269 -7.49 -8.57 12.62
N MET A 270 -6.34 -8.07 12.23
CA MET A 270 -5.41 -8.79 11.37
C MET A 270 -4.92 -10.10 12.02
N ALA A 271 -4.48 -10.03 13.28
CA ALA A 271 -4.07 -11.21 14.04
C ALA A 271 -5.21 -12.23 14.16
N ARG A 272 -6.42 -11.77 14.44
CA ARG A 272 -7.62 -12.63 14.49
C ARG A 272 -7.89 -13.29 13.13
N CYS A 273 -7.75 -12.57 12.03
CA CYS A 273 -7.90 -13.16 10.69
C CYS A 273 -6.89 -14.29 10.47
N ILE A 274 -5.60 -14.07 10.78
CA ILE A 274 -4.56 -15.10 10.61
C ILE A 274 -4.81 -16.31 11.53
N TRP A 275 -5.20 -16.08 12.77
CA TRP A 275 -5.53 -17.14 13.71
C TRP A 275 -6.72 -17.99 13.24
N GLU A 276 -7.80 -17.37 12.77
CA GLU A 276 -8.96 -18.11 12.22
C GLU A 276 -8.58 -18.86 10.92
N LEU A 277 -7.75 -18.27 10.06
CA LEU A 277 -7.19 -18.94 8.89
C LEU A 277 -6.36 -20.18 9.31
N SER A 278 -5.59 -20.08 10.39
CA SER A 278 -4.82 -21.22 10.91
C SER A 278 -5.71 -22.37 11.42
N LYS A 279 -6.93 -22.10 11.81
CA LYS A 279 -7.91 -23.11 12.26
C LYS A 279 -8.63 -23.78 11.10
N SER A 280 -9.13 -23.01 10.16
CA SER A 280 -10.07 -23.48 9.13
C SER A 280 -9.55 -23.38 7.70
N GLY A 281 -8.52 -22.58 7.44
CA GLY A 281 -8.03 -22.25 6.10
C GLY A 281 -8.88 -21.23 5.35
N LYS A 282 -10.08 -20.91 5.87
CA LYS A 282 -11.00 -19.91 5.31
C LYS A 282 -11.69 -19.13 6.42
N ILE A 283 -12.01 -17.88 6.16
CA ILE A 283 -12.66 -16.98 7.10
C ILE A 283 -13.85 -16.24 6.48
N ARG A 284 -14.70 -15.68 7.35
CA ARG A 284 -15.66 -14.62 7.02
C ARG A 284 -15.12 -13.32 7.59
N VAL A 285 -14.55 -12.48 6.73
CA VAL A 285 -13.92 -11.23 7.15
C VAL A 285 -14.93 -10.32 7.87
N GLU A 286 -16.12 -10.17 7.29
CA GLU A 286 -17.18 -9.33 7.89
C GLU A 286 -17.58 -9.79 9.29
N ASP A 287 -17.64 -11.10 9.53
CA ASP A 287 -18.00 -11.63 10.85
C ASP A 287 -16.93 -11.29 11.89
N ILE A 288 -15.64 -11.39 11.52
CA ILE A 288 -14.53 -11.01 12.39
C ILE A 288 -14.61 -9.53 12.72
N TYR A 289 -14.83 -8.68 11.72
CA TYR A 289 -14.92 -7.24 11.93
C TYR A 289 -16.14 -6.83 12.72
N ARG A 290 -17.26 -7.50 12.54
CA ARG A 290 -18.48 -7.28 13.34
C ARG A 290 -18.28 -7.67 14.79
N GLN A 291 -17.68 -8.82 15.06
CA GLN A 291 -17.34 -9.27 16.41
C GLN A 291 -16.33 -8.34 17.10
N MET A 292 -15.38 -7.81 16.32
CA MET A 292 -14.33 -6.91 16.81
C MET A 292 -14.61 -5.44 16.44
N ALA A 293 -15.86 -5.01 16.58
CA ALA A 293 -16.27 -3.64 16.30
C ALA A 293 -15.78 -2.64 17.35
N PHE A 294 -15.46 -3.10 18.55
CA PHE A 294 -14.96 -2.28 19.66
C PHE A 294 -15.82 -1.06 19.96
N GLY A 295 -17.16 -1.24 19.92
CA GLY A 295 -18.09 -0.15 20.21
C GLY A 295 -18.15 1.00 19.22
N GLN A 296 -17.47 0.89 18.05
CA GLN A 296 -17.43 1.93 17.03
C GLN A 296 -18.08 1.48 15.73
N GLN A 297 -18.72 2.44 15.04
CA GLN A 297 -19.12 2.22 13.63
C GLN A 297 -17.86 2.13 12.76
N THR A 298 -17.66 0.98 12.13
CA THR A 298 -16.34 0.44 11.87
C THR A 298 -15.79 0.60 10.47
N ASP A 299 -16.45 1.30 9.58
CA ASP A 299 -16.00 1.45 8.20
C ASP A 299 -14.77 2.36 8.06
N LYS A 300 -14.34 2.97 9.15
CA LYS A 300 -13.26 3.94 9.15
C LYS A 300 -12.13 3.51 10.07
N GLU A 301 -11.25 2.86 9.57
CA GLU A 301 -9.91 3.20 9.21
C GLU A 301 -9.01 3.51 10.39
N VAL A 302 -7.92 2.82 10.36
CA VAL A 302 -6.77 3.18 11.15
C VAL A 302 -6.02 4.25 10.37
N SER A 303 -5.74 5.36 11.00
CA SER A 303 -4.86 6.39 10.47
C SER A 303 -3.55 6.35 11.22
N VAL A 304 -2.45 6.20 10.49
CA VAL A 304 -1.09 6.27 11.04
C VAL A 304 -0.50 7.62 10.65
N PRO A 305 -0.30 8.54 11.61
CA PRO A 305 0.26 9.87 11.35
C PRO A 305 1.65 9.81 10.72
N GLY A 306 1.95 10.80 9.87
CA GLY A 306 3.19 10.85 9.11
C GLY A 306 4.45 10.90 9.95
N ASP A 307 4.43 11.56 11.10
CA ASP A 307 5.56 11.60 12.04
C ASP A 307 5.92 10.22 12.58
N ARG A 308 4.95 9.31 12.67
CA ARG A 308 5.14 7.97 13.19
C ARG A 308 5.69 7.01 12.16
N TRP A 309 5.09 6.89 10.97
CA TRP A 309 5.59 5.97 9.96
C TRP A 309 6.90 6.44 9.32
N ARG A 310 7.13 7.74 9.18
CA ARG A 310 8.35 8.30 8.59
C ARG A 310 9.61 7.95 9.36
N ARG A 311 9.54 7.82 10.69
CA ARG A 311 10.69 7.42 11.50
C ARG A 311 11.30 6.09 11.11
N TYR A 312 10.49 5.20 10.50
CA TYR A 312 10.95 3.88 10.05
C TYR A 312 11.56 3.90 8.66
N ILE A 313 11.21 4.86 7.82
CA ILE A 313 11.64 4.93 6.43
C ILE A 313 12.50 6.15 6.10
N THR A 314 13.00 6.86 7.11
CA THR A 314 13.88 8.01 6.88
C THR A 314 15.22 7.52 6.34
N THR A 315 15.48 7.76 5.06
CA THR A 315 16.68 7.39 4.32
C THR A 315 17.16 8.57 3.48
N ASN A 316 18.37 8.47 2.93
CA ASN A 316 18.84 9.46 1.96
C ASN A 316 17.91 9.56 0.74
N ARG A 317 17.27 8.45 0.35
CA ARG A 317 16.29 8.39 -0.74
C ARG A 317 15.01 9.14 -0.42
N THR A 318 14.50 9.07 0.81
CA THR A 318 13.34 9.87 1.21
C THR A 318 13.66 11.37 1.30
N VAL A 319 14.91 11.71 1.59
CA VAL A 319 15.39 13.11 1.56
C VAL A 319 15.59 13.60 0.11
N THR A 320 16.20 12.77 -0.73
CA THR A 320 16.46 13.08 -2.15
C THR A 320 15.77 12.04 -3.04
N PRO A 321 14.51 12.30 -3.45
CA PRO A 321 13.76 11.38 -4.30
C PRO A 321 14.46 11.05 -5.62
N ALA A 322 14.26 9.83 -6.11
CA ALA A 322 14.94 9.32 -7.28
C ALA A 322 14.44 9.91 -8.61
N VAL A 323 13.19 10.35 -8.66
CA VAL A 323 12.58 10.93 -9.85
C VAL A 323 12.54 12.44 -9.70
N SER A 324 13.32 13.15 -10.50
CA SER A 324 13.36 14.60 -10.53
C SER A 324 12.11 15.21 -11.18
N LYS A 325 11.89 16.50 -10.93
CA LYS A 325 10.87 17.27 -11.63
C LYS A 325 11.06 17.22 -13.15
N ASP A 326 12.30 17.30 -13.64
CA ASP A 326 12.57 17.25 -15.07
C ASP A 326 12.24 15.88 -15.68
N ALA A 327 12.60 14.78 -14.99
CA ALA A 327 12.22 13.45 -15.43
C ALA A 327 10.68 13.26 -15.44
N LEU A 328 9.96 13.89 -14.49
CA LEU A 328 8.50 13.90 -14.51
C LEU A 328 7.95 14.66 -15.72
N LEU A 329 8.61 15.75 -16.13
CA LEU A 329 8.19 16.52 -17.31
C LEU A 329 8.32 15.73 -18.62
N GLU A 330 9.18 14.71 -18.68
CA GLU A 330 9.21 13.77 -19.81
C GLU A 330 7.94 12.90 -19.90
N ILE A 331 7.28 12.67 -18.76
CA ILE A 331 6.03 11.91 -18.68
C ILE A 331 4.83 12.82 -18.97
N ILE A 332 4.93 14.09 -18.63
CA ILE A 332 3.84 15.08 -18.63
C ILE A 332 4.01 16.00 -19.83
N ALA A 333 2.89 16.36 -20.46
CA ALA A 333 2.89 17.40 -21.49
C ALA A 333 3.33 18.76 -20.93
N PRO A 334 4.20 19.51 -21.65
CA PRO A 334 4.70 20.80 -21.20
C PRO A 334 3.58 21.81 -20.91
N GLY A 335 3.75 22.65 -19.91
CA GLY A 335 2.92 23.84 -19.66
C GLY A 335 1.85 23.72 -18.59
N PHE A 336 1.57 22.55 -18.05
CA PHE A 336 0.46 22.36 -17.11
C PHE A 336 0.85 22.36 -15.63
N ILE A 337 2.12 22.24 -15.30
CA ILE A 337 2.57 21.95 -13.92
C ILE A 337 2.63 23.18 -13.03
N GLU A 338 3.00 24.33 -13.56
CA GLU A 338 3.44 25.46 -12.74
C GLU A 338 2.31 26.14 -11.95
N ASN A 339 1.07 26.02 -12.41
CA ASN A 339 -0.09 26.73 -11.84
C ASN A 339 -1.09 25.85 -11.09
N LEU A 340 -0.79 24.57 -10.87
CA LEU A 340 -1.75 23.65 -10.27
C LEU A 340 -1.40 23.24 -8.86
N ARG A 341 -2.42 23.04 -8.04
CA ARG A 341 -2.26 22.40 -6.73
C ARG A 341 -1.73 20.96 -6.92
N PRO A 342 -0.93 20.42 -5.97
CA PRO A 342 -0.34 19.09 -6.10
C PRO A 342 -1.34 17.99 -6.53
N GLU A 343 -2.54 18.00 -5.97
CA GLU A 343 -3.58 17.01 -6.30
C GLU A 343 -4.05 17.11 -7.76
N ARG A 344 -4.05 18.32 -8.34
CA ARG A 344 -4.50 18.54 -9.72
C ARG A 344 -3.44 18.29 -10.77
N ARG A 345 -2.18 18.31 -10.40
CA ARG A 345 -1.07 18.03 -11.31
C ARG A 345 -1.08 16.62 -11.78
N PHE A 346 -1.42 15.71 -10.89
CA PHE A 346 -1.51 14.32 -11.21
C PHE A 346 -2.69 13.99 -12.12
N ASP A 347 -3.86 14.54 -11.85
CA ASP A 347 -5.02 14.42 -12.73
C ASP A 347 -4.64 14.80 -14.16
N GLN A 348 -3.91 15.89 -14.29
CA GLN A 348 -3.51 16.39 -15.60
C GLN A 348 -2.43 15.54 -16.26
N THR A 349 -1.50 15.00 -15.50
CA THR A 349 -0.46 14.10 -16.04
C THR A 349 -1.07 12.93 -16.80
N LEU A 350 -2.04 12.27 -16.20
CA LEU A 350 -2.68 11.12 -16.83
C LEU A 350 -3.63 11.52 -17.95
N TYR A 351 -4.31 12.64 -17.77
CA TYR A 351 -5.37 13.08 -18.67
C TYR A 351 -4.84 13.75 -19.94
N PHE A 352 -3.88 14.67 -19.82
CA PHE A 352 -3.38 15.47 -20.92
C PHE A 352 -2.23 14.84 -21.71
N THR A 353 -1.45 13.97 -21.11
CA THR A 353 -0.44 13.20 -21.84
C THR A 353 -1.11 12.30 -22.90
N TYR A 354 -2.32 11.87 -22.63
CA TYR A 354 -3.13 11.09 -23.56
C TYR A 354 -3.62 11.92 -24.75
N THR A 355 -4.10 13.15 -24.50
CA THR A 355 -4.67 14.01 -25.56
C THR A 355 -3.62 14.67 -26.45
N THR A 356 -2.41 14.94 -25.96
CA THR A 356 -1.35 15.61 -26.74
C THR A 356 -0.57 14.65 -27.62
N ARG A 357 -0.42 13.37 -27.24
CA ARG A 357 0.19 12.35 -28.13
C ARG A 357 -0.73 11.94 -29.29
N THR A 358 -2.01 12.26 -29.25
CA THR A 358 -2.95 12.00 -30.35
C THR A 358 -3.06 13.17 -31.33
N ALA A 359 -2.40 14.31 -31.05
CA ALA A 359 -2.41 15.50 -31.88
C ALA A 359 -1.13 15.70 -32.72
N GLU A 360 -0.10 14.86 -32.54
CA GLU A 360 1.08 14.72 -33.40
C GLU A 360 0.98 13.43 -34.24
#